data_36b549383b8c9d80f1d00162b220ddbe
#
_entry.id   36b549383b8c9d80f1d00162b220ddbe
#
_cell.length_a   1.000
_cell.length_b   1.000
_cell.length_c   1.000
_cell.angle_alpha   90.00
_cell.angle_beta   90.00
_cell.angle_gamma   90.00
#
_symmetry.space_group_name_H-M   'P 1'
#
loop_
_entity.id
_entity.type
_entity.pdbx_description
1 polymer ?
#
loop_
_entity_poly.entity_id
_entity_poly.type
_entity_poly.pdbx_seq_one_letter_code
_entity_poly.pdbx_strand_id
1 'polypeptide(L)'
;MTWSDLLGRPLPQPDMSVTTGPGATDIVDVWIPVGESPFPTVLMIHGGCWQKEIADRTLMNYAADALRNEGLAVWNIEYRGVDEAGGGYPGTFLDVARAVDALKDKGPALGLDTSNVVATGHSAGGHLALWAAARPNIAEQSPLYEDAPFLPEAVMNIGGLADLEASAPVTEAGCLSDIMDLLTGPSSTGRVDAFSDTSPAALLPLGVRQIIVNSARDRIAPPQLGQGYTAKATAAGDDAEYIEVPGGHVELVAPGTPAFDRQVQILKGLLGLDTGSAE
;
A
#
# COMPACT_ATOMS: atom_id res chain seq x y z
N MET A 1 -20.76 5.77 -2.23
CA MET A 1 -20.60 4.60 -3.12
C MET A 1 -20.50 3.34 -2.28
N THR A 2 -20.97 2.21 -2.78
CA THR A 2 -20.82 0.89 -2.14
C THR A 2 -19.82 0.03 -2.90
N TRP A 3 -19.33 -1.05 -2.27
CA TRP A 3 -18.50 -2.04 -2.98
C TRP A 3 -19.23 -2.64 -4.19
N SER A 4 -20.53 -2.90 -4.09
CA SER A 4 -21.32 -3.40 -5.23
C SER A 4 -21.35 -2.42 -6.40
N ASP A 5 -21.32 -1.10 -6.15
CA ASP A 5 -21.30 -0.09 -7.22
C ASP A 5 -19.96 -0.11 -7.96
N LEU A 6 -18.84 -0.37 -7.26
CA LEU A 6 -17.51 -0.46 -7.87
C LEU A 6 -17.33 -1.81 -8.58
N LEU A 7 -17.56 -2.91 -7.86
CA LEU A 7 -17.33 -4.27 -8.36
C LEU A 7 -18.31 -4.69 -9.46
N GLY A 8 -19.43 -4.01 -9.60
CA GLY A 8 -20.37 -4.19 -10.71
C GLY A 8 -19.92 -3.55 -12.03
N ARG A 9 -18.83 -2.77 -12.04
CA ARG A 9 -18.25 -2.22 -13.27
C ARG A 9 -17.46 -3.30 -14.02
N PRO A 10 -17.30 -3.19 -15.37
CA PRO A 10 -16.37 -4.05 -16.09
C PRO A 10 -14.99 -4.02 -15.48
N LEU A 11 -14.43 -5.18 -15.16
CA LEU A 11 -13.11 -5.28 -14.53
C LEU A 11 -12.02 -5.05 -15.58
N PRO A 12 -11.22 -3.98 -15.48
CA PRO A 12 -10.08 -3.74 -16.36
C PRO A 12 -9.04 -4.86 -16.23
N GLN A 13 -8.27 -5.08 -17.30
CA GLN A 13 -7.23 -6.09 -17.32
C GLN A 13 -5.86 -5.43 -17.43
N PRO A 14 -4.84 -5.97 -16.73
CA PRO A 14 -3.46 -5.50 -16.85
C PRO A 14 -2.91 -5.78 -18.25
N ASP A 15 -1.84 -5.08 -18.62
CA ASP A 15 -1.14 -5.34 -19.88
C ASP A 15 -0.38 -6.68 -19.82
N MET A 16 0.13 -7.02 -18.63
CA MET A 16 0.78 -8.31 -18.37
C MET A 16 0.84 -8.61 -16.89
N SER A 17 1.19 -9.87 -16.56
CA SER A 17 1.55 -10.28 -15.20
C SER A 17 2.99 -10.79 -15.18
N VAL A 18 3.71 -10.48 -14.10
CA VAL A 18 5.12 -10.85 -13.89
C VAL A 18 5.22 -11.70 -12.64
N THR A 19 5.89 -12.86 -12.73
CA THR A 19 6.19 -13.67 -11.55
C THR A 19 7.40 -13.11 -10.80
N THR A 20 7.32 -13.05 -9.48
CA THR A 20 8.38 -12.54 -8.59
C THR A 20 9.03 -13.63 -7.77
N GLY A 21 8.46 -14.83 -7.78
CA GLY A 21 8.95 -16.01 -7.07
C GLY A 21 8.18 -17.26 -7.47
N PRO A 22 8.36 -18.40 -6.75
CA PRO A 22 7.76 -19.69 -7.09
C PRO A 22 6.33 -19.90 -6.59
N GLY A 23 5.84 -19.06 -5.68
CA GLY A 23 4.52 -19.17 -5.08
C GLY A 23 3.40 -18.66 -5.99
N ALA A 24 2.17 -19.08 -5.73
CA ALA A 24 1.01 -18.62 -6.50
C ALA A 24 0.71 -17.13 -6.32
N THR A 25 1.08 -16.55 -5.18
CA THR A 25 0.96 -15.13 -4.85
C THR A 25 2.20 -14.31 -5.23
N ASP A 26 3.27 -14.97 -5.70
CA ASP A 26 4.48 -14.30 -6.21
C ASP A 26 4.22 -13.74 -7.63
N ILE A 27 3.21 -12.90 -7.77
CA ILE A 27 2.75 -12.34 -9.03
C ILE A 27 2.44 -10.84 -8.87
N VAL A 28 2.73 -10.10 -9.90
CA VAL A 28 2.47 -8.66 -10.01
C VAL A 28 1.77 -8.39 -11.33
N ASP A 29 0.70 -7.61 -11.33
CA ASP A 29 0.07 -7.11 -12.53
C ASP A 29 0.69 -5.75 -12.91
N VAL A 30 1.10 -5.63 -14.19
CA VAL A 30 1.77 -4.44 -14.71
C VAL A 30 0.84 -3.72 -15.68
N TRP A 31 0.71 -2.41 -15.46
CA TRP A 31 -0.10 -1.50 -16.26
C TRP A 31 0.81 -0.46 -16.90
N ILE A 32 0.85 -0.41 -18.23
CA ILE A 32 1.79 0.41 -18.98
C ILE A 32 1.02 1.50 -19.73
N PRO A 33 1.28 2.79 -19.47
CA PRO A 33 0.63 3.87 -20.19
C PRO A 33 1.09 3.93 -21.66
N VAL A 34 0.30 4.61 -22.48
CA VAL A 34 0.71 4.94 -23.85
C VAL A 34 1.68 6.11 -23.82
N GLY A 35 2.83 5.99 -24.49
CA GLY A 35 3.83 7.06 -24.52
C GLY A 35 5.25 6.54 -24.68
N GLU A 36 6.20 7.40 -24.31
CA GLU A 36 7.63 7.07 -24.33
C GLU A 36 8.12 6.69 -22.93
N SER A 37 8.84 5.58 -22.83
CA SER A 37 9.49 5.14 -21.58
C SER A 37 10.78 5.94 -21.31
N PRO A 38 11.27 6.02 -20.06
CA PRO A 38 10.71 5.36 -18.88
C PRO A 38 9.45 6.06 -18.35
N PHE A 39 8.47 5.28 -17.88
CA PHE A 39 7.22 5.79 -17.35
C PHE A 39 7.30 6.05 -15.83
N PRO A 40 6.76 7.19 -15.33
CA PRO A 40 6.60 7.41 -13.90
C PRO A 40 5.83 6.25 -13.26
N THR A 41 6.37 5.69 -12.18
CA THR A 41 5.92 4.40 -11.67
C THR A 41 5.28 4.51 -10.29
N VAL A 42 4.11 3.90 -10.16
CA VAL A 42 3.39 3.72 -8.90
C VAL A 42 3.45 2.24 -8.51
N LEU A 43 4.01 1.96 -7.33
CA LEU A 43 3.91 0.66 -6.68
C LEU A 43 2.59 0.63 -5.91
N MET A 44 1.72 -0.34 -6.19
CA MET A 44 0.35 -0.39 -5.67
C MET A 44 0.11 -1.67 -4.88
N ILE A 45 -0.53 -1.53 -3.69
CA ILE A 45 -0.83 -2.63 -2.78
C ILE A 45 -2.31 -2.63 -2.41
N HIS A 46 -2.97 -3.78 -2.60
CA HIS A 46 -4.41 -3.90 -2.36
C HIS A 46 -4.77 -4.00 -0.88
N GLY A 47 -6.02 -3.64 -0.59
CA GLY A 47 -6.67 -3.86 0.70
C GLY A 47 -7.30 -5.24 0.84
N GLY A 48 -8.26 -5.35 1.76
CA GLY A 48 -9.01 -6.59 2.00
C GLY A 48 -8.68 -7.22 3.36
N CYS A 49 -8.46 -6.40 4.39
CA CYS A 49 -8.23 -6.90 5.76
C CYS A 49 -7.09 -7.94 5.87
N TRP A 50 -6.09 -7.88 5.01
CA TRP A 50 -5.03 -8.90 4.88
C TRP A 50 -5.56 -10.32 4.67
N GLN A 51 -6.76 -10.47 4.10
CA GLN A 51 -7.45 -11.74 3.85
C GLN A 51 -7.71 -11.94 2.36
N LYS A 52 -7.27 -13.07 1.82
CA LYS A 52 -7.48 -13.43 0.41
C LYS A 52 -8.95 -13.63 0.05
N GLU A 53 -9.74 -14.15 0.99
CA GLU A 53 -11.18 -14.34 0.79
C GLU A 53 -11.94 -13.01 0.63
N ILE A 54 -11.39 -11.89 1.15
CA ILE A 54 -12.02 -10.57 1.04
C ILE A 54 -11.61 -9.88 -0.25
N ALA A 55 -10.31 -9.88 -0.59
CA ALA A 55 -9.83 -9.28 -1.81
C ALA A 55 -8.43 -9.79 -2.19
N ASP A 56 -8.13 -9.66 -3.47
CA ASP A 56 -6.80 -9.83 -4.04
C ASP A 56 -6.40 -8.57 -4.83
N ARG A 57 -5.24 -8.62 -5.51
CA ARG A 57 -4.73 -7.48 -6.29
C ARG A 57 -5.72 -6.94 -7.33
N THR A 58 -6.67 -7.77 -7.81
CA THR A 58 -7.65 -7.34 -8.81
C THR A 58 -8.63 -6.29 -8.30
N LEU A 59 -8.77 -6.15 -6.96
CA LEU A 59 -9.52 -5.05 -6.35
C LEU A 59 -9.01 -3.68 -6.84
N MET A 60 -7.69 -3.56 -7.04
CA MET A 60 -7.06 -2.31 -7.45
C MET A 60 -7.05 -2.09 -8.97
N ASN A 61 -7.56 -3.02 -9.78
CA ASN A 61 -7.54 -2.90 -11.23
C ASN A 61 -8.24 -1.65 -11.75
N TYR A 62 -9.33 -1.21 -11.10
CA TYR A 62 -10.02 0.03 -11.47
C TYR A 62 -9.13 1.26 -11.29
N ALA A 63 -8.44 1.33 -10.15
CA ALA A 63 -7.50 2.41 -9.83
C ALA A 63 -6.27 2.35 -10.74
N ALA A 64 -5.70 1.15 -10.95
CA ALA A 64 -4.53 0.94 -11.79
C ALA A 64 -4.79 1.34 -13.26
N ASP A 65 -5.94 0.95 -13.82
CA ASP A 65 -6.34 1.34 -15.17
C ASP A 65 -6.52 2.87 -15.31
N ALA A 66 -7.13 3.49 -14.31
CA ALA A 66 -7.29 4.94 -14.30
C ALA A 66 -5.93 5.66 -14.23
N LEU A 67 -5.00 5.20 -13.38
CA LEU A 67 -3.65 5.75 -13.29
C LEU A 67 -2.86 5.54 -14.59
N ARG A 68 -2.99 4.37 -15.23
CA ARG A 68 -2.40 4.12 -16.56
C ARG A 68 -2.89 5.14 -17.59
N ASN A 69 -4.18 5.44 -17.61
CA ASN A 69 -4.78 6.43 -18.50
C ASN A 69 -4.34 7.88 -18.19
N GLU A 70 -3.83 8.12 -16.99
CA GLU A 70 -3.22 9.37 -16.54
C GLU A 70 -1.70 9.45 -16.80
N GLY A 71 -1.13 8.46 -17.51
CA GLY A 71 0.28 8.42 -17.90
C GLY A 71 1.21 7.81 -16.84
N LEU A 72 0.67 7.12 -15.83
CA LEU A 72 1.44 6.49 -14.77
C LEU A 72 1.50 4.97 -14.98
N ALA A 73 2.69 4.40 -14.99
CA ALA A 73 2.83 2.95 -14.92
C ALA A 73 2.49 2.45 -13.52
N VAL A 74 1.85 1.27 -13.44
CA VAL A 74 1.50 0.69 -12.14
C VAL A 74 2.06 -0.72 -12.00
N TRP A 75 2.73 -0.95 -10.88
CA TRP A 75 3.23 -2.23 -10.40
C TRP A 75 2.34 -2.68 -9.26
N ASN A 76 1.27 -3.44 -9.58
CA ASN A 76 0.21 -3.85 -8.65
C ASN A 76 0.50 -5.23 -8.09
N ILE A 77 0.94 -5.31 -6.82
CA ILE A 77 1.45 -6.53 -6.21
C ILE A 77 0.36 -7.39 -5.57
N GLU A 78 0.63 -8.70 -5.51
CA GLU A 78 -0.11 -9.68 -4.73
C GLU A 78 0.69 -10.10 -3.50
N TYR A 79 -0.01 -10.57 -2.46
CA TYR A 79 0.57 -11.14 -1.25
C TYR A 79 -0.37 -12.18 -0.63
N ARG A 80 0.17 -13.14 0.13
CA ARG A 80 -0.65 -14.09 0.88
C ARG A 80 -1.43 -13.41 2.00
N GLY A 81 -2.72 -13.68 2.06
CA GLY A 81 -3.57 -13.32 3.18
C GLY A 81 -3.25 -14.15 4.43
N VAL A 82 -3.71 -13.67 5.61
CA VAL A 82 -3.60 -14.40 6.88
C VAL A 82 -4.39 -15.71 6.87
N ASP A 83 -5.36 -15.84 5.97
CA ASP A 83 -6.23 -16.99 5.71
C ASP A 83 -5.63 -17.99 4.73
N GLU A 84 -4.43 -17.75 4.22
CA GLU A 84 -3.71 -18.66 3.33
C GLU A 84 -2.58 -19.40 4.05
N ALA A 85 -2.23 -20.59 3.56
CA ALA A 85 -1.14 -21.36 4.13
C ALA A 85 0.20 -20.62 4.04
N GLY A 86 0.79 -20.32 5.20
CA GLY A 86 2.02 -19.55 5.33
C GLY A 86 1.85 -18.03 5.14
N GLY A 87 0.60 -17.52 5.08
CA GLY A 87 0.29 -16.11 5.19
C GLY A 87 0.38 -15.60 6.63
N GLY A 88 0.06 -14.34 6.85
CA GLY A 88 0.31 -13.68 8.13
C GLY A 88 1.82 -13.49 8.37
N TYR A 89 2.22 -13.50 9.64
CA TYR A 89 3.63 -13.34 10.00
C TYR A 89 4.42 -14.65 9.84
N PRO A 90 5.58 -14.64 9.18
CA PRO A 90 6.19 -13.54 8.43
C PRO A 90 5.78 -13.49 6.95
N GLY A 91 4.94 -14.43 6.49
CA GLY A 91 4.73 -14.74 5.08
C GLY A 91 4.15 -13.59 4.26
N THR A 92 3.12 -12.90 4.75
CA THR A 92 2.53 -11.72 4.09
C THR A 92 3.58 -10.64 3.83
N PHE A 93 4.41 -10.34 4.82
CA PHE A 93 5.46 -9.34 4.72
C PHE A 93 6.58 -9.75 3.77
N LEU A 94 6.99 -11.02 3.79
CA LEU A 94 8.01 -11.55 2.87
C LEU A 94 7.53 -11.53 1.41
N ASP A 95 6.25 -11.76 1.16
CA ASP A 95 5.69 -11.67 -0.19
C ASP A 95 5.68 -10.21 -0.68
N VAL A 96 5.27 -9.27 0.17
CA VAL A 96 5.33 -7.82 -0.13
C VAL A 96 6.78 -7.40 -0.40
N ALA A 97 7.73 -7.74 0.48
CA ALA A 97 9.14 -7.41 0.30
C ALA A 97 9.66 -7.91 -1.06
N ARG A 98 9.42 -9.19 -1.38
CA ARG A 98 9.84 -9.80 -2.64
C ARG A 98 9.24 -9.10 -3.86
N ALA A 99 7.94 -8.78 -3.82
CA ALA A 99 7.26 -8.12 -4.92
C ALA A 99 7.73 -6.67 -5.12
N VAL A 100 8.03 -5.96 -4.03
CA VAL A 100 8.62 -4.61 -4.03
C VAL A 100 10.04 -4.63 -4.61
N ASP A 101 10.89 -5.54 -4.13
CA ASP A 101 12.28 -5.63 -4.58
C ASP A 101 12.39 -6.07 -6.05
N ALA A 102 11.47 -6.92 -6.52
CA ALA A 102 11.41 -7.34 -7.92
C ALA A 102 11.17 -6.18 -8.90
N LEU A 103 10.58 -5.06 -8.47
CA LEU A 103 10.40 -3.87 -9.30
C LEU A 103 11.76 -3.30 -9.74
N LYS A 104 12.74 -3.25 -8.83
CA LYS A 104 14.10 -2.76 -9.13
C LYS A 104 14.74 -3.50 -10.29
N ASP A 105 14.59 -4.83 -10.29
CA ASP A 105 15.27 -5.68 -11.26
C ASP A 105 14.50 -5.84 -12.58
N LYS A 106 13.18 -5.92 -12.50
CA LYS A 106 12.31 -6.25 -13.64
C LYS A 106 11.68 -5.01 -14.30
N GLY A 107 11.45 -3.94 -13.54
CA GLY A 107 10.79 -2.72 -13.99
C GLY A 107 11.46 -2.04 -15.19
N PRO A 108 12.79 -1.84 -15.19
CA PRO A 108 13.48 -1.17 -16.28
C PRO A 108 13.30 -1.84 -17.64
N ALA A 109 13.28 -3.18 -17.68
CA ALA A 109 13.05 -3.95 -18.90
C ALA A 109 11.62 -3.80 -19.46
N LEU A 110 10.70 -3.34 -18.64
CA LEU A 110 9.29 -3.06 -18.98
C LEU A 110 9.04 -1.57 -19.24
N GLY A 111 10.09 -0.75 -19.20
CA GLY A 111 9.99 0.69 -19.40
C GLY A 111 9.49 1.48 -18.18
N LEU A 112 9.51 0.88 -16.99
CA LEU A 112 9.14 1.54 -15.74
C LEU A 112 10.32 2.34 -15.19
N ASP A 113 10.07 3.56 -14.73
CA ASP A 113 11.08 4.33 -14.00
C ASP A 113 11.16 3.80 -12.55
N THR A 114 12.31 3.26 -12.21
CA THR A 114 12.60 2.73 -10.87
C THR A 114 13.49 3.67 -10.03
N SER A 115 13.81 4.84 -10.56
CA SER A 115 14.60 5.85 -9.84
C SER A 115 13.74 6.80 -8.99
N ASN A 116 12.44 6.90 -9.32
CA ASN A 116 11.46 7.71 -8.58
C ASN A 116 10.13 6.96 -8.52
N VAL A 117 9.99 6.07 -7.54
CA VAL A 117 8.80 5.25 -7.34
C VAL A 117 8.00 5.78 -6.15
N VAL A 118 6.71 6.00 -6.36
CA VAL A 118 5.77 6.29 -5.26
C VAL A 118 4.99 5.04 -4.92
N ALA A 119 5.06 4.60 -3.67
CA ALA A 119 4.21 3.52 -3.19
C ALA A 119 2.84 4.06 -2.77
N THR A 120 1.79 3.34 -3.11
CA THR A 120 0.44 3.59 -2.61
C THR A 120 -0.24 2.29 -2.22
N GLY A 121 -1.14 2.37 -1.26
CA GLY A 121 -1.91 1.20 -0.85
C GLY A 121 -3.19 1.58 -0.13
N HIS A 122 -4.21 0.76 -0.34
CA HIS A 122 -5.53 0.97 0.23
C HIS A 122 -5.75 0.10 1.45
N SER A 123 -6.26 0.68 2.56
CA SER A 123 -6.65 -0.10 3.74
C SER A 123 -5.48 -0.96 4.27
N ALA A 124 -5.60 -2.29 4.35
CA ALA A 124 -4.49 -3.21 4.65
C ALA A 124 -3.26 -2.96 3.76
N GLY A 125 -3.46 -2.66 2.48
CA GLY A 125 -2.37 -2.31 1.56
C GLY A 125 -1.68 -0.99 1.90
N GLY A 126 -2.39 -0.02 2.49
CA GLY A 126 -1.80 1.22 2.97
C GLY A 126 -0.84 0.99 4.15
N HIS A 127 -1.19 0.07 5.04
CA HIS A 127 -0.28 -0.43 6.07
C HIS A 127 0.99 -1.03 5.42
N LEU A 128 0.81 -1.96 4.47
CA LEU A 128 1.92 -2.66 3.82
C LEU A 128 2.80 -1.73 2.95
N ALA A 129 2.23 -0.66 2.37
CA ALA A 129 2.99 0.33 1.61
C ALA A 129 3.93 1.16 2.52
N LEU A 130 3.45 1.60 3.68
CA LEU A 130 4.29 2.26 4.68
C LEU A 130 5.29 1.30 5.30
N TRP A 131 4.89 0.04 5.55
CA TRP A 131 5.81 -0.99 6.05
C TRP A 131 6.95 -1.25 5.06
N ALA A 132 6.68 -1.28 3.75
CA ALA A 132 7.71 -1.46 2.73
C ALA A 132 8.77 -0.36 2.77
N ALA A 133 8.38 0.89 3.06
CA ALA A 133 9.30 2.01 3.26
C ALA A 133 10.01 1.96 4.62
N ALA A 134 9.42 1.30 5.63
CA ALA A 134 9.96 1.18 6.98
C ALA A 134 11.04 0.09 7.11
N ARG A 135 11.24 -0.76 6.11
CA ARG A 135 12.15 -1.93 6.17
C ARG A 135 13.58 -1.64 6.64
N PRO A 136 14.21 -0.49 6.35
CA PRO A 136 15.54 -0.18 6.88
C PRO A 136 15.62 -0.12 8.41
N ASN A 137 14.50 0.08 9.09
CA ASN A 137 14.44 0.20 10.56
C ASN A 137 14.13 -1.13 11.24
N ILE A 138 13.96 -2.21 10.48
CA ILE A 138 13.73 -3.55 11.01
C ILE A 138 15.05 -4.09 11.58
N ALA A 139 14.99 -4.59 12.82
CA ALA A 139 16.15 -5.13 13.50
C ALA A 139 16.72 -6.39 12.79
N GLU A 140 18.04 -6.53 12.75
CA GLU A 140 18.74 -7.66 12.08
C GLU A 140 18.28 -9.06 12.56
N GLN A 141 17.75 -9.15 13.79
CA GLN A 141 17.27 -10.41 14.36
C GLN A 141 15.85 -10.78 13.87
N SER A 142 15.14 -9.88 13.23
CA SER A 142 13.82 -10.17 12.67
C SER A 142 13.95 -11.05 11.41
N PRO A 143 13.04 -12.02 11.21
CA PRO A 143 12.97 -12.74 9.93
C PRO A 143 12.54 -11.87 8.77
N LEU A 144 12.12 -10.63 9.03
CA LEU A 144 11.73 -9.62 8.03
C LEU A 144 12.88 -8.67 7.66
N TYR A 145 14.04 -8.83 8.29
CA TYR A 145 15.23 -8.01 7.99
C TYR A 145 15.76 -8.28 6.58
N GLU A 146 16.12 -7.21 5.90
CA GLU A 146 16.81 -7.23 4.61
C GLU A 146 17.91 -6.16 4.63
N ASP A 147 19.12 -6.50 4.18
CA ASP A 147 20.29 -5.62 4.27
C ASP A 147 20.17 -4.38 3.35
N ALA A 148 19.60 -4.54 2.16
CA ALA A 148 19.49 -3.45 1.18
C ALA A 148 18.15 -3.50 0.42
N PRO A 149 17.02 -3.26 1.11
CA PRO A 149 15.71 -3.32 0.49
C PRO A 149 15.55 -2.22 -0.58
N PHE A 150 14.77 -2.49 -1.62
CA PHE A 150 14.33 -1.44 -2.53
C PHE A 150 13.29 -0.56 -1.82
N LEU A 151 13.47 0.76 -1.89
CA LEU A 151 12.62 1.72 -1.18
C LEU A 151 11.90 2.65 -2.17
N PRO A 152 10.61 2.95 -1.92
CA PRO A 152 9.95 4.05 -2.61
C PRO A 152 10.48 5.40 -2.11
N GLU A 153 10.50 6.41 -2.98
CA GLU A 153 10.86 7.80 -2.63
C GLU A 153 9.79 8.50 -1.78
N ALA A 154 8.54 8.09 -1.95
CA ALA A 154 7.41 8.58 -1.17
C ALA A 154 6.33 7.50 -1.02
N VAL A 155 5.49 7.67 0.00
CA VAL A 155 4.32 6.79 0.22
C VAL A 155 3.05 7.62 0.33
N MET A 156 2.02 7.26 -0.46
CA MET A 156 0.65 7.72 -0.27
C MET A 156 -0.18 6.57 0.34
N ASN A 157 -0.47 6.67 1.63
CA ASN A 157 -1.35 5.76 2.35
C ASN A 157 -2.81 6.20 2.17
N ILE A 158 -3.68 5.35 1.67
CA ILE A 158 -5.09 5.67 1.41
C ILE A 158 -6.03 4.82 2.27
N GLY A 159 -6.64 5.44 3.28
CA GLY A 159 -7.49 4.75 4.25
C GLY A 159 -6.76 3.61 4.96
N GLY A 160 -5.45 3.75 5.11
CA GLY A 160 -4.59 2.69 5.61
C GLY A 160 -4.46 2.67 7.13
N LEU A 161 -4.02 1.52 7.63
CA LEU A 161 -3.95 1.17 9.04
C LEU A 161 -2.48 1.21 9.51
N ALA A 162 -1.85 2.38 9.38
CA ALA A 162 -0.41 2.61 9.56
C ALA A 162 0.11 2.35 10.99
N ASP A 163 -0.78 2.40 11.97
CA ASP A 163 -0.51 2.08 13.38
C ASP A 163 -1.37 0.88 13.75
N LEU A 164 -0.77 -0.31 13.72
CA LEU A 164 -1.49 -1.56 13.95
C LEU A 164 -2.07 -1.63 15.36
N GLU A 165 -1.33 -1.18 16.38
CA GLU A 165 -1.80 -1.18 17.77
C GLU A 165 -3.04 -0.27 17.93
N ALA A 166 -2.96 0.95 17.39
CA ALA A 166 -4.09 1.89 17.43
C ALA A 166 -5.28 1.44 16.58
N SER A 167 -5.05 0.68 15.52
CA SER A 167 -6.10 0.18 14.63
C SER A 167 -6.73 -1.14 15.08
N ALA A 168 -6.12 -1.88 16.02
CA ALA A 168 -6.60 -3.18 16.47
C ALA A 168 -8.10 -3.20 16.83
N PRO A 169 -8.65 -2.23 17.60
CA PRO A 169 -10.06 -2.27 17.98
C PRO A 169 -11.04 -2.22 16.80
N VAL A 170 -10.68 -1.50 15.70
CA VAL A 170 -11.54 -1.41 14.52
C VAL A 170 -11.35 -2.58 13.58
N THR A 171 -10.13 -3.10 13.45
CA THR A 171 -9.81 -4.23 12.59
C THR A 171 -10.31 -5.56 13.16
N GLU A 172 -10.19 -5.77 14.45
CA GLU A 172 -10.76 -6.93 15.14
C GLU A 172 -12.29 -6.96 15.08
N ALA A 173 -12.92 -5.79 15.12
CA ALA A 173 -14.38 -5.69 14.98
C ALA A 173 -14.87 -5.80 13.53
N GLY A 174 -14.09 -5.33 12.56
CA GLY A 174 -14.48 -5.19 11.15
C GLY A 174 -13.93 -6.26 10.21
N CYS A 175 -12.84 -6.93 10.58
CA CYS A 175 -12.19 -7.97 9.78
C CYS A 175 -12.35 -9.35 10.45
N LEU A 176 -11.38 -9.75 11.27
CA LEU A 176 -11.41 -10.95 12.10
C LEU A 176 -11.03 -10.58 13.53
N SER A 177 -11.62 -11.27 14.52
CA SER A 177 -11.34 -11.03 15.93
C SER A 177 -9.89 -11.28 16.36
N ASP A 178 -9.16 -12.12 15.63
CA ASP A 178 -7.78 -12.50 15.86
C ASP A 178 -6.82 -11.99 14.75
N ILE A 179 -7.29 -11.01 13.94
CA ILE A 179 -6.53 -10.51 12.78
C ILE A 179 -5.14 -9.99 13.18
N MET A 180 -5.03 -9.33 14.34
CA MET A 180 -3.72 -8.80 14.77
C MET A 180 -2.77 -9.93 15.14
N ASP A 181 -3.21 -10.95 15.85
CA ASP A 181 -2.38 -12.11 16.21
C ASP A 181 -1.89 -12.86 14.97
N LEU A 182 -2.77 -13.05 13.97
CA LEU A 182 -2.44 -13.71 12.72
C LEU A 182 -1.45 -12.88 11.89
N LEU A 183 -1.68 -11.57 11.81
CA LEU A 183 -0.84 -10.67 11.01
C LEU A 183 0.52 -10.43 11.64
N THR A 184 0.57 -10.17 12.95
CA THR A 184 1.82 -9.79 13.63
C THR A 184 2.60 -11.00 14.17
N GLY A 185 1.92 -12.14 14.34
CA GLY A 185 2.51 -13.36 14.89
C GLY A 185 2.90 -13.26 16.37
N PRO A 186 3.38 -14.33 16.95
CA PRO A 186 3.66 -14.39 18.39
C PRO A 186 4.91 -13.61 18.78
N SER A 187 4.89 -13.02 19.96
CA SER A 187 6.10 -12.52 20.62
C SER A 187 7.09 -13.67 20.93
N SER A 188 8.38 -13.35 20.93
CA SER A 188 9.46 -14.29 21.27
C SER A 188 10.57 -13.62 22.06
N THR A 189 11.58 -14.37 22.50
CA THR A 189 12.70 -13.82 23.28
C THR A 189 13.47 -12.73 22.52
N GLY A 190 13.56 -12.82 21.19
CA GLY A 190 14.21 -11.80 20.33
C GLY A 190 13.24 -10.78 19.73
N ARG A 191 11.93 -10.94 19.97
CA ARG A 191 10.85 -10.12 19.45
C ARG A 191 9.78 -9.98 20.53
N VAL A 192 10.08 -9.18 21.54
CA VAL A 192 9.21 -9.01 22.73
C VAL A 192 7.90 -8.31 22.35
N ASP A 193 7.96 -7.34 21.45
CA ASP A 193 6.81 -6.63 20.91
C ASP A 193 6.51 -7.12 19.49
N ALA A 194 5.31 -7.66 19.29
CA ALA A 194 4.85 -8.17 17.99
C ALA A 194 4.68 -7.06 16.93
N PHE A 195 4.53 -5.81 17.34
CA PHE A 195 4.41 -4.67 16.44
C PHE A 195 5.76 -4.09 16.00
N SER A 196 6.87 -4.45 16.67
CA SER A 196 8.20 -3.83 16.49
C SER A 196 8.78 -3.96 15.08
N ASP A 197 8.36 -4.94 14.30
CA ASP A 197 8.81 -5.18 12.93
C ASP A 197 7.66 -5.28 11.90
N THR A 198 6.42 -5.09 12.35
CA THR A 198 5.23 -5.20 11.52
C THR A 198 4.43 -3.90 11.42
N SER A 199 4.49 -3.03 12.43
CA SER A 199 3.75 -1.76 12.44
C SER A 199 4.64 -0.59 11.99
N PRO A 200 4.29 0.15 10.93
CA PRO A 200 5.02 1.36 10.53
C PRO A 200 5.19 2.37 11.68
N ALA A 201 4.17 2.50 12.54
CA ALA A 201 4.25 3.40 13.70
C ALA A 201 5.35 3.04 14.70
N ALA A 202 5.71 1.74 14.81
CA ALA A 202 6.79 1.27 15.66
C ALA A 202 8.17 1.41 15.02
N LEU A 203 8.21 1.65 13.71
CA LEU A 203 9.43 1.76 12.90
C LEU A 203 9.78 3.21 12.51
N LEU A 204 9.08 4.20 13.06
CA LEU A 204 9.35 5.62 12.81
C LEU A 204 10.74 6.06 13.36
N PRO A 205 11.44 7.03 12.72
CA PRO A 205 11.08 7.70 11.49
C PRO A 205 11.37 6.85 10.24
N LEU A 206 10.54 6.97 9.18
CA LEU A 206 10.73 6.21 7.94
C LEU A 206 11.73 6.88 6.98
N GLY A 207 11.93 8.16 7.11
CA GLY A 207 12.87 8.93 6.30
C GLY A 207 12.41 9.21 4.85
N VAL A 208 11.16 8.91 4.51
CA VAL A 208 10.54 9.20 3.20
C VAL A 208 9.35 10.15 3.36
N ARG A 209 8.99 10.86 2.30
CA ARG A 209 7.75 11.67 2.27
C ARG A 209 6.53 10.78 2.43
N GLN A 210 5.61 11.14 3.33
CA GLN A 210 4.39 10.38 3.62
C GLN A 210 3.15 11.26 3.47
N ILE A 211 2.21 10.83 2.63
CA ILE A 211 0.89 11.46 2.51
C ILE A 211 -0.16 10.48 3.00
N ILE A 212 -0.85 10.86 4.05
CA ILE A 212 -1.89 10.04 4.68
C ILE A 212 -3.25 10.57 4.27
N VAL A 213 -3.96 9.83 3.43
CA VAL A 213 -5.26 10.23 2.87
C VAL A 213 -6.36 9.40 3.50
N ASN A 214 -7.31 10.04 4.17
CA ASN A 214 -8.51 9.38 4.69
C ASN A 214 -9.79 10.05 4.16
N SER A 215 -10.84 9.26 3.98
CA SER A 215 -12.16 9.79 3.66
C SER A 215 -12.92 10.20 4.93
N ALA A 216 -13.55 11.37 4.89
CA ALA A 216 -14.24 11.97 6.04
C ALA A 216 -15.35 11.10 6.66
N ARG A 217 -15.91 10.15 5.89
CA ARG A 217 -16.97 9.24 6.33
C ARG A 217 -16.53 7.78 6.34
N ASP A 218 -15.23 7.54 6.36
CA ASP A 218 -14.67 6.19 6.45
C ASP A 218 -14.96 5.62 7.84
N ARG A 219 -15.60 4.45 7.88
CA ARG A 219 -15.91 3.72 9.12
C ARG A 219 -15.07 2.46 9.28
N ILE A 220 -14.33 2.08 8.23
CA ILE A 220 -13.43 0.92 8.24
C ILE A 220 -12.04 1.36 8.72
N ALA A 221 -11.53 2.45 8.16
CA ALA A 221 -10.32 3.13 8.62
C ALA A 221 -10.66 4.59 9.00
N PRO A 222 -11.20 4.83 10.20
CA PRO A 222 -11.63 6.14 10.62
C PRO A 222 -10.51 7.20 10.51
N PRO A 223 -10.85 8.44 10.11
CA PRO A 223 -9.86 9.52 9.92
C PRO A 223 -8.90 9.73 11.09
N GLN A 224 -9.37 9.47 12.31
CA GLN A 224 -8.56 9.61 13.53
C GLN A 224 -7.32 8.72 13.54
N LEU A 225 -7.36 7.56 12.87
CA LEU A 225 -6.18 6.67 12.75
C LEU A 225 -5.09 7.33 11.90
N GLY A 226 -5.47 7.90 10.74
CA GLY A 226 -4.52 8.62 9.90
C GLY A 226 -3.96 9.87 10.56
N GLN A 227 -4.83 10.66 11.24
CA GLN A 227 -4.40 11.84 12.00
C GLN A 227 -3.42 11.46 13.12
N GLY A 228 -3.73 10.41 13.89
CA GLY A 228 -2.88 9.92 14.97
C GLY A 228 -1.52 9.44 14.47
N TYR A 229 -1.49 8.67 13.38
CA TYR A 229 -0.25 8.23 12.77
C TYR A 229 0.58 9.41 12.26
N THR A 230 -0.02 10.35 11.52
CA THR A 230 0.68 11.54 11.01
C THR A 230 1.32 12.34 12.14
N ALA A 231 0.60 12.51 13.26
CA ALA A 231 1.15 13.20 14.43
C ALA A 231 2.38 12.46 15.01
N LYS A 232 2.35 11.12 15.09
CA LYS A 232 3.49 10.30 15.52
C LYS A 232 4.67 10.43 14.56
N ALA A 233 4.43 10.32 13.25
CA ALA A 233 5.46 10.41 12.22
C ALA A 233 6.14 11.80 12.23
N THR A 234 5.35 12.88 12.27
CA THR A 234 5.88 14.25 12.39
C THR A 234 6.68 14.46 13.68
N ALA A 235 6.21 13.92 14.80
CA ALA A 235 6.92 14.00 16.08
C ALA A 235 8.23 13.21 16.06
N ALA A 236 8.33 12.15 15.26
CA ALA A 236 9.56 11.38 15.04
C ALA A 236 10.53 12.05 14.05
N GLY A 237 10.11 13.13 13.38
CA GLY A 237 10.95 13.89 12.44
C GLY A 237 10.70 13.60 10.96
N ASP A 238 9.69 12.80 10.62
CA ASP A 238 9.31 12.52 9.25
C ASP A 238 8.59 13.69 8.58
N ASP A 239 8.72 13.79 7.26
CA ASP A 239 7.92 14.65 6.40
C ASP A 239 6.59 13.94 6.10
N ALA A 240 5.62 14.11 7.01
CA ALA A 240 4.30 13.49 6.94
C ALA A 240 3.18 14.52 6.90
N GLU A 241 2.21 14.32 6.00
CA GLU A 241 1.05 15.19 5.81
C GLU A 241 -0.25 14.40 5.83
N TYR A 242 -1.25 14.92 6.53
CA TYR A 242 -2.60 14.38 6.55
C TYR A 242 -3.52 15.15 5.60
N ILE A 243 -4.23 14.43 4.74
CA ILE A 243 -5.20 14.99 3.81
C ILE A 243 -6.54 14.27 3.99
N GLU A 244 -7.59 15.03 4.31
CA GLU A 244 -8.94 14.51 4.33
C GLU A 244 -9.64 14.75 2.99
N VAL A 245 -10.31 13.71 2.47
CA VAL A 245 -11.08 13.78 1.22
C VAL A 245 -12.55 13.44 1.47
N PRO A 246 -13.49 13.90 0.62
CA PRO A 246 -14.89 13.54 0.77
C PRO A 246 -15.13 12.07 0.42
N GLY A 247 -16.14 11.44 1.04
CA GLY A 247 -16.52 10.05 0.73
C GLY A 247 -16.34 9.10 1.90
N GLY A 248 -16.37 7.81 1.61
CA GLY A 248 -16.10 6.71 2.51
C GLY A 248 -14.95 5.84 1.98
N HIS A 249 -14.84 4.62 2.50
CA HIS A 249 -13.71 3.72 2.20
C HIS A 249 -13.59 3.32 0.72
N VAL A 250 -14.73 3.12 0.04
CA VAL A 250 -14.79 2.66 -1.36
C VAL A 250 -14.38 3.76 -2.34
N GLU A 251 -14.77 5.01 -2.06
CA GLU A 251 -14.47 6.14 -2.93
C GLU A 251 -12.97 6.39 -3.08
N LEU A 252 -12.16 5.90 -2.13
CA LEU A 252 -10.71 5.98 -2.17
C LEU A 252 -10.09 5.17 -3.32
N VAL A 253 -10.75 4.12 -3.82
CA VAL A 253 -10.24 3.27 -4.92
C VAL A 253 -11.14 3.32 -6.15
N ALA A 254 -12.13 4.21 -6.17
CA ALA A 254 -13.13 4.27 -7.22
C ALA A 254 -12.88 5.45 -8.17
N PRO A 255 -12.39 5.22 -9.39
CA PRO A 255 -12.24 6.26 -10.40
C PRO A 255 -13.53 7.02 -10.68
N GLY A 256 -13.42 8.34 -10.90
CA GLY A 256 -14.53 9.26 -11.10
C GLY A 256 -15.18 9.74 -9.80
N THR A 257 -14.51 9.60 -8.68
CA THR A 257 -14.88 10.22 -7.41
C THR A 257 -13.91 11.33 -7.05
N PRO A 258 -14.36 12.41 -6.36
CA PRO A 258 -13.46 13.49 -5.93
C PRO A 258 -12.31 13.00 -5.03
N ALA A 259 -12.54 11.92 -4.26
CA ALA A 259 -11.50 11.30 -3.45
C ALA A 259 -10.39 10.69 -4.31
N PHE A 260 -10.75 9.97 -5.37
CA PHE A 260 -9.80 9.37 -6.29
C PHE A 260 -9.08 10.44 -7.13
N ASP A 261 -9.81 11.44 -7.64
CA ASP A 261 -9.22 12.53 -8.44
C ASP A 261 -8.15 13.29 -7.64
N ARG A 262 -8.40 13.50 -6.33
CA ARG A 262 -7.40 14.12 -5.45
C ARG A 262 -6.15 13.26 -5.30
N GLN A 263 -6.28 11.94 -5.23
CA GLN A 263 -5.13 11.02 -5.14
C GLN A 263 -4.30 11.03 -6.43
N VAL A 264 -4.94 11.10 -7.60
CA VAL A 264 -4.21 11.25 -8.88
C VAL A 264 -3.34 12.50 -8.87
N GLN A 265 -3.87 13.63 -8.40
CA GLN A 265 -3.10 14.89 -8.27
C GLN A 265 -1.92 14.74 -7.32
N ILE A 266 -2.13 14.09 -6.17
CA ILE A 266 -1.07 13.85 -5.17
C ILE A 266 0.03 12.97 -5.78
N LEU A 267 -0.33 11.85 -6.43
CA LEU A 267 0.65 10.95 -7.05
C LEU A 267 1.46 11.66 -8.13
N LYS A 268 0.80 12.43 -9.01
CA LYS A 268 1.50 13.24 -10.02
C LYS A 268 2.46 14.23 -9.38
N GLY A 269 2.05 14.92 -8.32
CA GLY A 269 2.92 15.85 -7.60
C GLY A 269 4.12 15.17 -6.96
N LEU A 270 3.95 14.00 -6.32
CA LEU A 270 5.04 13.22 -5.74
C LEU A 270 6.02 12.69 -6.79
N LEU A 271 5.53 12.38 -8.00
CA LEU A 271 6.34 11.94 -9.13
C LEU A 271 6.96 13.12 -9.92
N GLY A 272 6.75 14.36 -9.49
CA GLY A 272 7.29 15.55 -10.14
C GLY A 272 6.65 15.89 -11.49
N LEU A 273 5.43 15.42 -11.73
CA LEU A 273 4.68 15.70 -12.96
C LEU A 273 3.82 16.96 -12.80
N ASP A 274 3.65 17.71 -13.89
CA ASP A 274 2.77 18.86 -13.91
C ASP A 274 1.33 18.43 -13.61
N THR A 275 0.80 18.93 -12.51
CA THR A 275 -0.60 18.66 -12.09
C THR A 275 -1.61 19.52 -12.84
N GLY A 276 -1.25 20.17 -13.95
CA GLY A 276 -2.07 21.09 -14.72
C GLY A 276 -2.95 21.92 -13.78
N SER A 277 -2.57 23.15 -13.52
CA SER A 277 -3.44 24.06 -12.76
C SER A 277 -4.81 24.11 -13.45
N ALA A 278 -5.81 23.47 -12.83
CA ALA A 278 -7.20 23.78 -13.15
C ALA A 278 -7.42 25.24 -12.74
N GLU A 279 -7.43 26.16 -13.73
CA GLU A 279 -7.95 27.51 -13.59
C GLU A 279 -9.45 27.51 -13.31
#